data_78fdee78803ab9ac8c1bff866901833f
#
_entry.id   78fdee78803ab9ac8c1bff866901833f
#
_cell.length_a   1.000
_cell.length_b   1.000
_cell.length_c   1.000
_cell.angle_alpha   90.00
_cell.angle_beta   90.00
_cell.angle_gamma   90.00
#
_symmetry.space_group_name_H-M   'P 1'
#
loop_
_entity.id
_entity.type
_entity.pdbx_description
1 polymer ?
#
loop_
_entity_poly.entity_id
_entity_poly.type
_entity_poly.pdbx_seq_one_letter_code
_entity_poly.pdbx_strand_id
1 'polypeptide(L)'
;MRAFGCAFVGLYVLLRDEPHAKIHLLATVIVIALGIVLQVSKTDWLWLTMAISSVWTAEAFNAAIERLADRITKEHDPQIGTVKDIAAGAVLVTCLGAAGIGAMIFLPSLVS
;
A
#
# COMPACT_ATOMS: atom_id res chain seq x y z
N MET A 1 -19.42 15.07 7.98
CA MET A 1 -19.65 14.76 6.55
C MET A 1 -19.62 13.26 6.33
N ARG A 2 -20.68 12.77 5.67
CA ARG A 2 -20.85 11.31 5.49
C ARG A 2 -19.71 10.66 4.69
N ALA A 3 -19.27 11.36 3.63
CA ALA A 3 -18.23 10.80 2.75
C ALA A 3 -16.92 10.54 3.48
N PHE A 4 -16.47 11.50 4.29
CA PHE A 4 -15.24 11.31 5.07
C PHE A 4 -15.42 10.25 6.14
N GLY A 5 -16.57 10.20 6.80
CA GLY A 5 -16.87 9.17 7.79
C GLY A 5 -16.79 7.78 7.18
N CYS A 6 -17.40 7.60 6.00
CA CYS A 6 -17.37 6.32 5.29
C CYS A 6 -15.94 5.94 4.88
N ALA A 7 -15.15 6.92 4.42
CA ALA A 7 -13.76 6.67 4.05
C ALA A 7 -12.94 6.18 5.23
N PHE A 8 -13.08 6.81 6.40
CA PHE A 8 -12.36 6.38 7.59
C PHE A 8 -12.80 4.99 8.04
N VAL A 9 -14.08 4.67 7.96
CA VAL A 9 -14.56 3.31 8.26
C VAL A 9 -13.93 2.30 7.31
N GLY A 10 -13.86 2.62 6.02
CA GLY A 10 -13.25 1.74 5.03
C GLY A 10 -11.78 1.46 5.34
N LEU A 11 -11.02 2.50 5.69
CA LEU A 11 -9.62 2.33 6.07
C LEU A 11 -9.48 1.49 7.35
N TYR A 12 -10.37 1.68 8.32
CA TYR A 12 -10.37 0.87 9.52
C TYR A 12 -10.63 -0.61 9.21
N VAL A 13 -11.61 -0.89 8.34
CA VAL A 13 -11.91 -2.27 7.92
C VAL A 13 -10.71 -2.89 7.22
N LEU A 14 -10.03 -2.11 6.37
CA LEU A 14 -8.82 -2.56 5.68
C LEU A 14 -7.76 -2.99 6.69
N LEU A 15 -7.47 -2.16 7.68
CA LEU A 15 -6.46 -2.48 8.70
C LEU A 15 -6.86 -3.65 9.56
N ARG A 16 -8.15 -3.77 9.90
CA ARG A 16 -8.65 -4.84 10.77
C ARG A 16 -8.61 -6.19 10.09
N ASP A 17 -9.06 -6.26 8.83
CA ASP A 17 -9.39 -7.54 8.19
C ASP A 17 -8.33 -8.05 7.22
N GLU A 18 -7.49 -7.18 6.66
CA GLU A 18 -6.54 -7.57 5.63
C GLU A 18 -5.15 -7.77 6.22
N PRO A 19 -4.62 -9.02 6.16
CA PRO A 19 -3.26 -9.29 6.71
C PRO A 19 -2.18 -8.46 6.04
N HIS A 20 -2.27 -8.25 4.72
CA HIS A 20 -1.27 -7.47 3.98
C HIS A 20 -1.26 -6.00 4.41
N ALA A 21 -2.41 -5.46 4.85
CA ALA A 21 -2.48 -4.10 5.36
C ALA A 21 -1.61 -3.91 6.60
N LYS A 22 -1.53 -4.93 7.45
CA LYS A 22 -0.69 -4.89 8.65
C LYS A 22 0.79 -4.86 8.28
N ILE A 23 1.18 -5.59 7.24
CA ILE A 23 2.55 -5.57 6.72
C ILE A 23 2.88 -4.19 6.18
N HIS A 24 1.97 -3.59 5.41
CA HIS A 24 2.16 -2.23 4.88
C HIS A 24 2.23 -1.19 5.99
N LEU A 25 1.45 -1.38 7.06
CA LEU A 25 1.52 -0.48 8.21
C LEU A 25 2.89 -0.54 8.88
N LEU A 26 3.41 -1.75 9.08
CA LEU A 26 4.74 -1.93 9.66
C LEU A 26 5.80 -1.28 8.78
N ALA A 27 5.75 -1.53 7.46
CA ALA A 27 6.67 -0.94 6.50
C ALA A 27 6.60 0.60 6.53
N THR A 28 5.38 1.15 6.60
CA THR A 28 5.16 2.59 6.67
C THR A 28 5.81 3.19 7.92
N VAL A 29 5.59 2.57 9.07
CA VAL A 29 6.18 3.02 10.33
C VAL A 29 7.70 2.97 10.27
N ILE A 30 8.28 1.90 9.73
CA ILE A 30 9.73 1.76 9.59
C ILE A 30 10.29 2.85 8.69
N VAL A 31 9.66 3.12 7.55
CA VAL A 31 10.12 4.14 6.60
C VAL A 31 10.06 5.53 7.22
N ILE A 32 8.98 5.85 7.91
CA ILE A 32 8.85 7.15 8.58
C ILE A 32 9.93 7.31 9.66
N ALA A 33 10.14 6.25 10.46
CA ALA A 33 11.16 6.27 11.51
C ALA A 33 12.56 6.46 10.93
N LEU A 34 12.89 5.75 9.84
CA LEU A 34 14.19 5.91 9.16
C LEU A 34 14.35 7.33 8.61
N GLY A 35 13.29 7.89 8.02
CA GLY A 35 13.33 9.25 7.51
C GLY A 35 13.63 10.27 8.59
N ILE A 36 13.03 10.09 9.76
CA ILE A 36 13.27 10.98 10.91
C ILE A 36 14.69 10.82 11.43
N VAL A 37 15.12 9.58 11.65
CA VAL A 37 16.46 9.28 12.22
C VAL A 37 17.56 9.75 11.29
N LEU A 38 17.42 9.50 9.98
CA LEU A 38 18.44 9.89 9.00
C LEU A 38 18.31 11.34 8.53
N GLN A 39 17.31 12.04 9.01
CA GLN A 39 17.09 13.46 8.70
C GLN A 39 17.06 13.74 7.19
N VAL A 40 16.25 12.95 6.48
CA VAL A 40 16.13 13.09 5.03
C VAL A 40 15.57 14.46 4.66
N SER A 41 15.86 14.91 3.44
CA SER A 41 15.46 16.24 2.98
C SER A 41 13.95 16.35 2.80
N LYS A 42 13.48 17.59 2.67
CA LYS A 42 12.07 17.86 2.36
C LYS A 42 11.66 17.20 1.04
N THR A 43 12.53 17.27 0.04
CA THR A 43 12.29 16.63 -1.25
C THR A 43 12.15 15.10 -1.09
N ASP A 44 13.01 14.49 -0.28
CA ASP A 44 12.90 13.06 0.01
C ASP A 44 11.58 12.72 0.69
N TRP A 45 11.11 13.56 1.62
CA TRP A 45 9.81 13.34 2.25
C TRP A 45 8.66 13.40 1.26
N LEU A 46 8.75 14.27 0.24
CA LEU A 46 7.73 14.32 -0.81
C LEU A 46 7.67 12.99 -1.57
N TRP A 47 8.84 12.43 -1.93
CA TRP A 47 8.89 11.14 -2.63
C TRP A 47 8.41 10.00 -1.74
N LEU A 48 8.76 9.99 -0.46
CA LEU A 48 8.29 8.96 0.47
C LEU A 48 6.78 9.04 0.66
N THR A 49 6.23 10.24 0.73
CA THR A 49 4.78 10.43 0.83
C THR A 49 4.07 9.84 -0.38
N MET A 50 4.60 10.11 -1.59
CA MET A 50 4.04 9.55 -2.82
C MET A 50 4.12 8.02 -2.83
N ALA A 51 5.26 7.48 -2.41
CA ALA A 51 5.46 6.03 -2.37
C ALA A 51 4.48 5.37 -1.40
N ILE A 52 4.39 5.88 -0.18
CA ILE A 52 3.53 5.32 0.86
C ILE A 52 2.06 5.41 0.44
N SER A 53 1.60 6.58 -0.01
CA SER A 53 0.21 6.76 -0.40
C SER A 53 -0.17 5.91 -1.60
N SER A 54 0.74 5.71 -2.56
CA SER A 54 0.49 4.85 -3.72
C SER A 54 0.27 3.40 -3.31
N VAL A 55 1.11 2.89 -2.42
CA VAL A 55 0.99 1.50 -1.94
C VAL A 55 -0.34 1.32 -1.19
N TRP A 56 -0.68 2.24 -0.28
CA TRP A 56 -1.94 2.14 0.46
C TRP A 56 -3.16 2.22 -0.44
N THR A 57 -3.12 3.11 -1.45
CA THR A 57 -4.21 3.24 -2.41
C THR A 57 -4.39 1.94 -3.19
N ALA A 58 -3.31 1.38 -3.71
CA ALA A 58 -3.37 0.12 -4.46
C ALA A 58 -3.87 -1.02 -3.57
N GLU A 59 -3.40 -1.11 -2.34
CA GLU A 59 -3.84 -2.15 -1.41
C GLU A 59 -5.33 -2.04 -1.11
N ALA A 60 -5.83 -0.82 -0.90
CA ALA A 60 -7.25 -0.61 -0.63
C ALA A 60 -8.11 -1.04 -1.82
N PHE A 61 -7.71 -0.67 -3.04
CA PHE A 61 -8.43 -1.10 -4.23
C PHE A 61 -8.37 -2.61 -4.42
N ASN A 62 -7.21 -3.22 -4.18
CA ASN A 62 -7.08 -4.67 -4.28
C ASN A 62 -8.02 -5.38 -3.30
N ALA A 63 -8.05 -4.93 -2.05
CA ALA A 63 -8.94 -5.50 -1.03
C ALA A 63 -10.40 -5.36 -1.41
N ALA A 64 -10.79 -4.20 -1.93
CA ALA A 64 -12.17 -3.94 -2.36
C ALA A 64 -12.56 -4.87 -3.53
N ILE A 65 -11.64 -5.03 -4.51
CA ILE A 65 -11.88 -5.90 -5.66
C ILE A 65 -12.01 -7.35 -5.22
N GLU A 66 -11.15 -7.82 -4.30
CA GLU A 66 -11.24 -9.19 -3.80
C GLU A 66 -12.56 -9.44 -3.08
N ARG A 67 -13.01 -8.49 -2.24
CA ARG A 67 -14.30 -8.61 -1.56
C ARG A 67 -15.45 -8.66 -2.56
N LEU A 68 -15.41 -7.80 -3.58
CA LEU A 68 -16.43 -7.79 -4.61
C LEU A 68 -16.45 -9.11 -5.40
N ALA A 69 -15.27 -9.57 -5.79
CA ALA A 69 -15.13 -10.82 -6.53
C ALA A 69 -15.68 -12.00 -5.73
N ASP A 70 -15.43 -12.07 -4.43
CA ASP A 70 -15.91 -13.12 -3.54
C ASP A 70 -17.43 -13.06 -3.36
N ARG A 71 -18.04 -11.88 -3.50
CA ARG A 71 -19.50 -11.76 -3.48
C ARG A 71 -20.12 -12.27 -4.78
N ILE A 72 -19.40 -12.17 -5.89
CA ILE A 72 -19.87 -12.67 -7.18
C ILE A 72 -19.82 -14.19 -7.20
N THR A 73 -18.67 -14.78 -6.81
CA THR A 73 -18.52 -16.22 -6.70
C THR A 73 -17.34 -16.57 -5.81
N LYS A 74 -17.47 -17.66 -5.04
CA LYS A 74 -16.34 -18.26 -4.32
C LYS A 74 -15.79 -19.48 -5.03
N GLU A 75 -16.47 -19.93 -6.10
CA GLU A 75 -16.00 -21.05 -6.90
C GLU A 75 -14.86 -20.61 -7.80
N HIS A 76 -14.09 -21.58 -8.26
CA HIS A 76 -13.01 -21.32 -9.21
C HIS A 76 -13.60 -20.85 -10.55
N ASP A 77 -13.34 -19.61 -10.89
CA ASP A 77 -13.76 -18.99 -12.14
C ASP A 77 -12.53 -18.31 -12.74
N PRO A 78 -12.07 -18.75 -13.94
CA PRO A 78 -10.85 -18.20 -14.53
C PRO A 78 -10.90 -16.70 -14.77
N GLN A 79 -12.05 -16.13 -15.12
CA GLN A 79 -12.17 -14.69 -15.34
C GLN A 79 -12.08 -13.91 -14.04
N ILE A 80 -12.74 -14.39 -12.99
CA ILE A 80 -12.65 -13.76 -11.67
C ILE A 80 -11.23 -13.89 -11.12
N GLY A 81 -10.58 -15.04 -11.35
CA GLY A 81 -9.18 -15.23 -10.99
C GLY A 81 -8.27 -14.20 -11.65
N THR A 82 -8.49 -13.94 -12.94
CA THR A 82 -7.73 -12.94 -13.68
C THR A 82 -7.95 -11.53 -13.12
N VAL A 83 -9.19 -11.19 -12.75
CA VAL A 83 -9.50 -9.90 -12.12
C VAL A 83 -8.71 -9.72 -10.83
N LYS A 84 -8.69 -10.75 -9.97
CA LYS A 84 -7.93 -10.73 -8.73
C LYS A 84 -6.42 -10.59 -8.99
N ASP A 85 -5.91 -11.30 -10.01
CA ASP A 85 -4.49 -11.25 -10.35
C ASP A 85 -4.07 -9.86 -10.84
N ILE A 86 -4.92 -9.21 -11.64
CA ILE A 86 -4.64 -7.84 -12.11
C ILE A 86 -4.58 -6.88 -10.92
N ALA A 87 -5.53 -7.01 -10.00
CA ALA A 87 -5.55 -6.16 -8.81
C ALA A 87 -4.30 -6.38 -7.96
N ALA A 88 -3.89 -7.63 -7.77
CA ALA A 88 -2.66 -7.95 -7.05
C ALA A 88 -1.42 -7.41 -7.77
N GLY A 89 -1.43 -7.44 -9.11
CA GLY A 89 -0.37 -6.86 -9.93
C GLY A 89 -0.21 -5.37 -9.70
N ALA A 90 -1.30 -4.65 -9.49
CA ALA A 90 -1.26 -3.22 -9.18
C ALA A 90 -0.51 -2.97 -7.86
N VAL A 91 -0.77 -3.79 -6.85
CA VAL A 91 -0.04 -3.70 -5.58
C VAL A 91 1.43 -3.98 -5.79
N LEU A 92 1.76 -5.02 -6.57
CA LEU A 92 3.16 -5.36 -6.86
C LEU A 92 3.90 -4.19 -7.52
N VAL A 93 3.29 -3.55 -8.51
CA VAL A 93 3.91 -2.41 -9.21
C VAL A 93 4.19 -1.27 -8.25
N THR A 94 3.23 -0.92 -7.39
CA THR A 94 3.44 0.17 -6.43
C THR A 94 4.49 -0.19 -5.38
N CYS A 95 4.54 -1.45 -4.95
CA CYS A 95 5.54 -1.91 -3.98
C CYS A 95 6.95 -1.87 -4.59
N LEU A 96 7.10 -2.28 -5.84
CA LEU A 96 8.40 -2.21 -6.51
C LEU A 96 8.84 -0.75 -6.69
N GLY A 97 7.92 0.14 -7.07
CA GLY A 97 8.22 1.56 -7.17
C GLY A 97 8.60 2.16 -5.83
N ALA A 98 7.87 1.83 -4.78
CA ALA A 98 8.16 2.31 -3.44
C ALA A 98 9.51 1.80 -2.94
N ALA A 99 9.83 0.53 -3.20
CA ALA A 99 11.12 -0.04 -2.85
C ALA A 99 12.26 0.69 -3.56
N GLY A 100 12.07 1.00 -4.84
CA GLY A 100 13.05 1.78 -5.61
C GLY A 100 13.27 3.17 -5.02
N ILE A 101 12.20 3.86 -4.69
CA ILE A 101 12.28 5.19 -4.07
C ILE A 101 13.00 5.09 -2.72
N GLY A 102 12.62 4.13 -1.89
CA GLY A 102 13.26 3.94 -0.59
C GLY A 102 14.74 3.63 -0.71
N ALA A 103 15.11 2.78 -1.67
CA ALA A 103 16.50 2.45 -1.91
C ALA A 103 17.30 3.69 -2.32
N MET A 104 16.74 4.49 -3.23
CA MET A 104 17.43 5.70 -3.71
C MET A 104 17.62 6.73 -2.61
N ILE A 105 16.71 6.78 -1.64
CA ILE A 105 16.78 7.75 -0.54
C ILE A 105 17.68 7.23 0.60
N PHE A 106 17.48 5.97 1.01
CA PHE A 106 18.12 5.47 2.23
C PHE A 106 19.50 4.84 2.03
N LEU A 107 19.74 4.15 0.89
CA LEU A 107 21.03 3.50 0.68
C LEU A 107 22.21 4.47 0.71
N PRO A 108 22.16 5.64 0.05
CA PRO A 108 23.27 6.58 0.14
C PRO A 108 23.57 7.02 1.58
N SER A 109 22.53 7.19 2.40
CA SER A 109 22.67 7.59 3.79
C SER A 109 23.31 6.50 4.65
N LEU A 110 23.09 5.23 4.30
CA LEU A 110 23.58 4.11 5.06
C LEU A 110 25.03 3.74 4.71
N VAL A 111 25.49 4.06 3.48
CA VAL A 111 26.83 3.68 3.03
C VAL A 111 27.82 4.82 3.04
N SER A 112 27.38 6.06 3.30
CA SER A 112 28.28 7.22 3.34
C SER A 112 28.79 7.53 4.73
#